data_0e0594a5d06dfcb8725fbffd401c8a16
#
_entry.id   0e0594a5d06dfcb8725fbffd401c8a16
#
_cell.length_a   1.000
_cell.length_b   1.000
_cell.length_c   1.000
_cell.angle_alpha   90.00
_cell.angle_beta   90.00
_cell.angle_gamma   90.00
#
_symmetry.space_group_name_H-M   'P 1'
#
loop_
_entity.id
_entity.type
_entity.pdbx_description
1 polymer ?
#
loop_
_entity_poly.entity_id
_entity_poly.type
_entity_poly.pdbx_seq_one_letter_code
_entity_poly.pdbx_strand_id
1 'polypeptide(L)'
;MTAAVTDALIAFYARCEQVWHTQDYLPQQEFDPEWDSPCFIADSNHPQLLAGHQAWLPVRRNEVSSFSNIEAALSIELDPQIAVFFGTYFSDHMPASFNDEIIELVQVWSEDDFKRLQENMIAHLMMKKTLKQPPTLFIASCADDMQIIALDNISGEVVREVLGKGISEVLAPDLAYFIEQLTPVLPTL
;
A
#
# COMPACT_ATOMS: atom_id res chain seq x y z
N MET A 1 -17.01 7.93 2.27
CA MET A 1 -15.63 7.57 2.67
C MET A 1 -15.00 6.58 1.67
N THR A 2 -15.52 5.38 1.48
CA THR A 2 -14.90 4.37 0.57
C THR A 2 -14.75 4.82 -0.89
N ALA A 3 -15.76 5.47 -1.49
CA ALA A 3 -15.66 6.03 -2.85
C ALA A 3 -14.54 7.08 -2.95
N ALA A 4 -14.37 7.93 -1.94
CA ALA A 4 -13.30 8.93 -1.92
C ALA A 4 -11.90 8.29 -1.91
N VAL A 5 -11.70 7.18 -1.18
CA VAL A 5 -10.44 6.43 -1.19
C VAL A 5 -10.15 5.84 -2.58
N THR A 6 -11.17 5.28 -3.24
CA THR A 6 -11.02 4.79 -4.62
C THR A 6 -10.60 5.91 -5.57
N ASP A 7 -11.27 7.06 -5.51
CA ASP A 7 -10.99 8.21 -6.38
C ASP A 7 -9.58 8.78 -6.11
N ALA A 8 -9.19 8.87 -4.83
CA ALA A 8 -7.85 9.32 -4.44
C ALA A 8 -6.74 8.38 -4.96
N LEU A 9 -6.95 7.05 -4.88
CA LEU A 9 -6.01 6.07 -5.43
C LEU A 9 -5.91 6.17 -6.96
N ILE A 10 -7.03 6.28 -7.67
CA ILE A 10 -7.02 6.46 -9.13
C ILE A 10 -6.24 7.72 -9.50
N ALA A 11 -6.48 8.83 -8.81
CA ALA A 11 -5.76 10.08 -9.05
C ALA A 11 -4.26 9.97 -8.71
N PHE A 12 -3.90 9.25 -7.64
CA PHE A 12 -2.51 9.03 -7.26
C PHE A 12 -1.77 8.20 -8.32
N TYR A 13 -2.33 7.08 -8.77
CA TYR A 13 -1.71 6.25 -9.81
C TYR A 13 -1.58 7.00 -11.15
N ALA A 14 -2.57 7.80 -11.52
CA ALA A 14 -2.48 8.65 -12.71
C ALA A 14 -1.32 9.67 -12.61
N ARG A 15 -1.06 10.22 -11.41
CA ARG A 15 0.11 11.08 -11.18
C ARG A 15 1.42 10.29 -11.27
N CYS A 16 1.47 9.07 -10.75
CA CYS A 16 2.65 8.21 -10.89
C CYS A 16 2.98 7.92 -12.35
N GLU A 17 2.00 7.49 -13.14
CA GLU A 17 2.17 7.22 -14.57
C GLU A 17 2.64 8.47 -15.33
N GLN A 18 2.12 9.66 -15.00
CA GLN A 18 2.55 10.92 -15.58
C GLN A 18 4.02 11.22 -15.25
N VAL A 19 4.45 11.00 -14.00
CA VAL A 19 5.86 11.18 -13.59
C VAL A 19 6.75 10.18 -14.32
N TRP A 20 6.38 8.91 -14.40
CA TRP A 20 7.12 7.89 -15.13
C TRP A 20 7.29 8.27 -16.61
N HIS A 21 6.20 8.66 -17.26
CA HIS A 21 6.26 9.11 -18.67
C HIS A 21 7.16 10.34 -18.84
N THR A 22 7.04 11.34 -17.96
CA THR A 22 7.80 12.61 -18.08
C THR A 22 9.29 12.40 -17.82
N GLN A 23 9.64 11.46 -16.96
CA GLN A 23 11.03 11.16 -16.59
C GLN A 23 11.62 10.02 -17.42
N ASP A 24 10.89 9.54 -18.46
CA ASP A 24 11.28 8.38 -19.25
C ASP A 24 11.68 7.17 -18.35
N TYR A 25 10.89 6.93 -17.29
CA TYR A 25 11.10 5.87 -16.34
C TYR A 25 10.21 4.67 -16.66
N LEU A 26 10.78 3.46 -16.67
CA LEU A 26 10.06 2.21 -16.85
C LEU A 26 10.04 1.44 -15.52
N PRO A 27 8.86 1.30 -14.88
CA PRO A 27 8.74 0.41 -13.75
C PRO A 27 9.07 -1.02 -14.17
N GLN A 28 9.99 -1.67 -13.45
CA GLN A 28 10.43 -3.02 -13.75
C GLN A 28 10.78 -3.77 -12.47
N GLN A 29 10.57 -5.07 -12.48
CA GLN A 29 10.81 -5.96 -11.35
C GLN A 29 11.54 -7.21 -11.84
N GLU A 30 12.38 -7.81 -11.01
CA GLU A 30 12.98 -9.10 -11.32
C GLU A 30 11.87 -10.14 -11.54
N PHE A 31 11.95 -10.86 -12.66
CA PHE A 31 10.96 -11.86 -12.99
C PHE A 31 11.24 -13.16 -12.26
N ASP A 32 10.32 -13.55 -11.38
CA ASP A 32 10.28 -14.86 -10.74
C ASP A 32 8.96 -15.55 -11.10
N PRO A 33 8.99 -16.70 -11.80
CA PRO A 33 7.78 -17.42 -12.17
C PRO A 33 6.99 -17.96 -10.96
N GLU A 34 7.60 -18.07 -9.77
CA GLU A 34 6.91 -18.42 -8.53
C GLU A 34 6.24 -17.19 -7.87
N TRP A 35 6.54 -15.98 -8.36
CA TRP A 35 6.06 -14.72 -7.88
C TRP A 35 5.35 -13.90 -8.97
N ASP A 36 4.48 -14.54 -9.72
CA ASP A 36 3.77 -13.93 -10.83
C ASP A 36 2.75 -12.87 -10.39
N SER A 37 2.49 -11.92 -11.28
CA SER A 37 1.57 -10.80 -11.04
C SER A 37 0.80 -10.42 -12.29
N PRO A 38 -0.47 -10.00 -12.14
CA PRO A 38 -1.22 -9.40 -13.24
C PRO A 38 -0.64 -8.06 -13.70
N CYS A 39 0.27 -7.46 -12.92
CA CYS A 39 0.93 -6.19 -13.24
C CYS A 39 1.98 -6.32 -14.34
N PHE A 40 2.55 -7.49 -14.56
CA PHE A 40 3.57 -7.68 -15.58
C PHE A 40 3.04 -7.43 -16.99
N ILE A 41 3.82 -6.70 -17.79
CA ILE A 41 3.53 -6.43 -19.19
C ILE A 41 4.20 -7.53 -20.02
N ALA A 42 3.40 -8.34 -20.71
CA ALA A 42 3.91 -9.36 -21.61
C ALA A 42 4.70 -8.72 -22.77
N ASP A 43 5.80 -9.38 -23.18
CA ASP A 43 6.60 -9.01 -24.35
C ASP A 43 7.10 -7.55 -24.39
N SER A 44 7.34 -6.94 -23.23
CA SER A 44 7.90 -5.61 -23.18
C SER A 44 9.36 -5.64 -23.68
N ASN A 45 9.60 -5.06 -24.86
CA ASN A 45 10.95 -4.90 -25.41
C ASN A 45 11.37 -3.43 -25.30
N HIS A 46 11.71 -3.00 -24.08
CA HIS A 46 12.09 -1.64 -23.81
C HIS A 46 13.61 -1.52 -23.61
N PRO A 47 14.28 -0.48 -24.15
CA PRO A 47 15.75 -0.36 -24.08
C PRO A 47 16.28 -0.16 -22.64
N GLN A 48 15.45 0.26 -21.71
CA GLN A 48 15.80 0.41 -20.29
C GLN A 48 15.56 -0.86 -19.46
N LEU A 49 14.99 -1.92 -20.06
CA LEU A 49 14.69 -3.14 -19.35
C LEU A 49 15.99 -3.87 -18.97
N LEU A 50 16.17 -4.13 -17.68
CA LEU A 50 17.32 -4.88 -17.17
C LEU A 50 17.20 -6.38 -17.49
N ALA A 51 18.34 -7.05 -17.61
CA ALA A 51 18.36 -8.49 -17.84
C ALA A 51 17.70 -9.23 -16.67
N GLY A 52 16.79 -10.12 -16.98
CA GLY A 52 16.03 -10.87 -15.96
C GLY A 52 14.87 -10.10 -15.33
N HIS A 53 14.63 -8.85 -15.74
CA HIS A 53 13.50 -8.05 -15.27
C HIS A 53 12.37 -8.04 -16.30
N GLN A 54 11.18 -7.75 -15.81
CA GLN A 54 9.98 -7.54 -16.62
C GLN A 54 9.36 -6.20 -16.23
N ALA A 55 8.90 -5.47 -17.24
CA ALA A 55 8.17 -4.22 -17.02
C ALA A 55 6.81 -4.50 -16.39
N TRP A 56 6.31 -3.57 -15.59
CA TRP A 56 5.01 -3.67 -14.97
C TRP A 56 4.26 -2.34 -14.94
N LEU A 57 2.95 -2.41 -14.80
CA LEU A 57 2.07 -1.27 -14.52
C LEU A 57 1.01 -1.67 -13.49
N PRO A 58 0.51 -0.71 -12.70
CA PRO A 58 -0.59 -0.96 -11.79
C PRO A 58 -1.84 -1.46 -12.52
N VAL A 59 -2.47 -2.49 -12.00
CA VAL A 59 -3.67 -3.09 -12.59
C VAL A 59 -4.86 -2.90 -11.67
N ARG A 60 -5.92 -2.28 -12.19
CA ARG A 60 -7.14 -2.10 -11.41
C ARG A 60 -7.81 -3.44 -11.16
N ARG A 61 -8.16 -3.71 -9.90
CA ARG A 61 -8.87 -4.91 -9.50
C ARG A 61 -10.36 -4.77 -9.81
N ASN A 62 -10.95 -5.84 -10.31
CA ASN A 62 -12.38 -5.90 -10.62
C ASN A 62 -13.19 -6.56 -9.50
N GLU A 63 -12.52 -7.21 -8.56
CA GLU A 63 -13.16 -7.92 -7.45
C GLU A 63 -13.03 -7.14 -6.14
N VAL A 64 -14.06 -7.24 -5.31
CA VAL A 64 -14.05 -6.59 -3.99
C VAL A 64 -13.18 -7.43 -3.06
N SER A 65 -12.09 -6.85 -2.58
CA SER A 65 -11.26 -7.46 -1.54
C SER A 65 -12.00 -7.54 -0.23
N SER A 66 -11.86 -8.67 0.46
CA SER A 66 -12.49 -8.90 1.76
C SER A 66 -11.44 -9.21 2.82
N PHE A 67 -11.61 -8.61 3.98
CA PHE A 67 -10.86 -8.90 5.20
C PHE A 67 -11.70 -9.66 6.24
N SER A 68 -12.82 -10.24 5.83
CA SER A 68 -13.74 -10.96 6.73
C SER A 68 -13.10 -12.13 7.48
N ASN A 69 -12.06 -12.73 6.93
CA ASN A 69 -11.25 -13.75 7.62
C ASN A 69 -10.50 -13.16 8.83
N ILE A 70 -9.94 -11.96 8.74
CA ILE A 70 -9.29 -11.23 9.85
C ILE A 70 -10.33 -10.86 10.90
N GLU A 71 -11.45 -10.28 10.47
CA GLU A 71 -12.54 -9.89 11.35
C GLU A 71 -13.08 -11.08 12.15
N ALA A 72 -13.31 -12.21 11.46
CA ALA A 72 -13.75 -13.44 12.11
C ALA A 72 -12.69 -14.02 13.07
N ALA A 73 -11.41 -14.07 12.66
CA ALA A 73 -10.33 -14.64 13.46
C ALA A 73 -10.04 -13.85 14.74
N LEU A 74 -10.16 -12.52 14.68
CA LEU A 74 -9.82 -11.63 15.80
C LEU A 74 -11.05 -11.09 16.54
N SER A 75 -12.27 -11.37 16.03
CA SER A 75 -13.54 -10.83 16.54
C SER A 75 -13.51 -9.30 16.64
N ILE A 76 -13.08 -8.66 15.58
CA ILE A 76 -13.05 -7.20 15.41
C ILE A 76 -13.73 -6.81 14.10
N GLU A 77 -14.20 -5.59 14.01
CA GLU A 77 -14.63 -4.96 12.76
C GLU A 77 -13.51 -4.06 12.25
N LEU A 78 -13.16 -4.17 10.97
CA LEU A 78 -12.13 -3.35 10.36
C LEU A 78 -12.74 -2.11 9.70
N ASP A 79 -12.03 -1.00 9.76
CA ASP A 79 -12.43 0.20 9.03
C ASP A 79 -12.51 -0.11 7.52
N PRO A 80 -13.65 0.16 6.86
CA PRO A 80 -13.87 -0.22 5.47
C PRO A 80 -12.92 0.46 4.47
N GLN A 81 -12.23 1.53 4.87
CA GLN A 81 -11.23 2.18 4.04
C GLN A 81 -10.08 1.22 3.68
N ILE A 82 -9.71 0.28 4.59
CA ILE A 82 -8.59 -0.64 4.37
C ILE A 82 -8.89 -1.64 3.25
N ALA A 83 -10.11 -2.12 3.17
CA ALA A 83 -10.53 -3.04 2.11
C ALA A 83 -10.48 -2.36 0.73
N VAL A 84 -10.84 -1.08 0.67
CA VAL A 84 -10.75 -0.28 -0.56
C VAL A 84 -9.29 0.01 -0.90
N PHE A 85 -8.46 0.37 0.06
CA PHE A 85 -7.06 0.69 -0.14
C PHE A 85 -6.29 -0.47 -0.80
N PHE A 86 -6.39 -1.66 -0.25
CA PHE A 86 -5.74 -2.85 -0.80
C PHE A 86 -6.54 -3.55 -1.92
N GLY A 87 -7.80 -3.20 -2.08
CA GLY A 87 -8.71 -3.80 -3.04
C GLY A 87 -8.85 -3.08 -4.38
N THR A 88 -8.27 -1.89 -4.54
CA THR A 88 -8.46 -1.07 -5.74
C THR A 88 -7.47 -1.41 -6.85
N TYR A 89 -6.22 -1.66 -6.51
CA TYR A 89 -5.16 -1.99 -7.46
C TYR A 89 -4.33 -3.20 -7.03
N PHE A 90 -3.80 -3.92 -8.02
CA PHE A 90 -2.55 -4.64 -7.87
C PHE A 90 -1.41 -3.71 -8.28
N SER A 91 -0.35 -3.71 -7.51
CA SER A 91 0.82 -2.87 -7.74
C SER A 91 1.97 -3.36 -6.89
N ASP A 92 3.19 -3.07 -7.28
CA ASP A 92 4.32 -3.05 -6.36
C ASP A 92 4.15 -1.94 -5.31
N HIS A 93 4.98 -1.95 -4.29
CA HIS A 93 5.04 -0.88 -3.32
C HIS A 93 5.34 0.46 -4.02
N MET A 94 4.65 1.51 -3.60
CA MET A 94 4.70 2.79 -4.30
C MET A 94 5.43 3.85 -3.49
N PRO A 95 6.63 4.27 -3.92
CA PRO A 95 7.35 5.36 -3.27
C PRO A 95 6.61 6.69 -3.49
N ALA A 96 6.47 7.44 -2.42
CA ALA A 96 5.83 8.74 -2.41
C ALA A 96 6.49 9.66 -1.39
N SER A 97 6.23 10.96 -1.49
CA SER A 97 6.58 11.94 -0.47
C SER A 97 5.32 12.45 0.21
N PHE A 98 5.36 12.51 1.52
CA PHE A 98 4.36 13.16 2.37
C PHE A 98 5.07 14.15 3.31
N ASN A 99 4.74 15.45 3.23
CA ASN A 99 5.38 16.52 4.02
C ASN A 99 6.93 16.47 3.92
N ASP A 100 7.46 16.33 2.70
CA ASP A 100 8.90 16.21 2.39
C ASP A 100 9.59 14.95 2.93
N GLU A 101 8.88 14.04 3.55
CA GLU A 101 9.38 12.73 3.97
C GLU A 101 9.07 11.67 2.93
N ILE A 102 10.07 10.85 2.60
CA ILE A 102 9.89 9.71 1.68
C ILE A 102 9.28 8.55 2.46
N ILE A 103 8.21 8.03 1.92
CA ILE A 103 7.51 6.85 2.41
C ILE A 103 7.31 5.87 1.26
N GLU A 104 6.97 4.64 1.59
CA GLU A 104 6.61 3.63 0.61
C GLU A 104 5.23 3.06 0.95
N LEU A 105 4.25 3.33 0.10
CA LEU A 105 2.92 2.75 0.25
C LEU A 105 3.01 1.24 0.07
N VAL A 106 2.52 0.50 1.05
CA VAL A 106 2.34 -0.95 0.93
C VAL A 106 1.18 -1.21 -0.01
N GLN A 107 1.43 -1.99 -1.05
CA GLN A 107 0.41 -2.44 -1.99
C GLN A 107 0.52 -3.95 -2.17
N VAL A 108 -0.39 -4.54 -2.90
CA VAL A 108 -0.42 -5.98 -3.14
C VAL A 108 -0.09 -6.28 -4.60
N TRP A 109 0.88 -7.16 -4.80
CA TRP A 109 1.39 -7.53 -6.12
C TRP A 109 0.50 -8.52 -6.86
N SER A 110 -0.16 -9.42 -6.10
CA SER A 110 -1.01 -10.49 -6.62
C SER A 110 -2.02 -10.95 -5.56
N GLU A 111 -2.89 -11.90 -5.92
CA GLU A 111 -3.81 -12.52 -4.95
C GLU A 111 -3.05 -13.33 -3.87
N ASP A 112 -1.92 -13.93 -4.20
CA ASP A 112 -1.12 -14.65 -3.20
C ASP A 112 -0.41 -13.69 -2.26
N ASP A 113 0.03 -12.54 -2.77
CA ASP A 113 0.56 -11.46 -1.94
C ASP A 113 -0.52 -10.85 -1.05
N PHE A 114 -1.76 -10.72 -1.53
CA PHE A 114 -2.89 -10.28 -0.71
C PHE A 114 -3.15 -11.24 0.47
N LYS A 115 -2.98 -12.54 0.28
CA LYS A 115 -3.08 -13.52 1.39
C LYS A 115 -1.97 -13.30 2.42
N ARG A 116 -0.72 -13.08 1.98
CA ARG A 116 0.41 -12.77 2.87
C ARG A 116 0.20 -11.46 3.62
N LEU A 117 -0.32 -10.43 2.96
CA LEU A 117 -0.70 -9.18 3.60
C LEU A 117 -1.68 -9.44 4.75
N GLN A 118 -2.70 -10.26 4.53
CA GLN A 118 -3.70 -10.60 5.56
C GLN A 118 -3.06 -11.33 6.75
N GLU A 119 -2.16 -12.26 6.51
CA GLU A 119 -1.41 -12.96 7.56
C GLU A 119 -0.56 -11.98 8.38
N ASN A 120 0.14 -11.07 7.72
CA ASN A 120 0.94 -10.02 8.37
C ASN A 120 0.05 -9.06 9.17
N MET A 121 -1.13 -8.71 8.65
CA MET A 121 -2.09 -7.85 9.35
C MET A 121 -2.63 -8.53 10.61
N ILE A 122 -2.93 -9.83 10.55
CA ILE A 122 -3.32 -10.61 11.73
C ILE A 122 -2.21 -10.57 12.78
N ALA A 123 -0.96 -10.83 12.39
CA ALA A 123 0.17 -10.81 13.31
C ALA A 123 0.37 -9.43 13.96
N HIS A 124 0.25 -8.35 13.16
CA HIS A 124 0.31 -6.97 13.65
C HIS A 124 -0.80 -6.69 14.67
N LEU A 125 -2.05 -6.99 14.36
CA LEU A 125 -3.19 -6.77 15.26
C LEU A 125 -3.09 -7.60 16.55
N MET A 126 -2.58 -8.84 16.49
CA MET A 126 -2.30 -9.65 17.67
C MET A 126 -1.21 -9.04 18.54
N MET A 127 -0.16 -8.51 17.94
CA MET A 127 0.89 -7.76 18.64
C MET A 127 0.30 -6.54 19.36
N LYS A 128 -0.52 -5.73 18.65
CA LYS A 128 -1.20 -4.57 19.23
C LYS A 128 -2.04 -4.96 20.45
N LYS A 129 -2.82 -6.03 20.33
CA LYS A 129 -3.63 -6.57 21.43
C LYS A 129 -2.76 -6.99 22.63
N THR A 130 -1.63 -7.66 22.39
CA THR A 130 -0.68 -8.07 23.43
C THR A 130 -0.07 -6.88 24.17
N LEU A 131 0.26 -5.82 23.42
CA LEU A 131 0.79 -4.56 23.94
C LEU A 131 -0.29 -3.65 24.57
N LYS A 132 -1.57 -4.04 24.51
CA LYS A 132 -2.73 -3.22 24.94
C LYS A 132 -2.77 -1.86 24.24
N GLN A 133 -2.41 -1.83 22.98
CA GLN A 133 -2.45 -0.66 22.12
C GLN A 133 -3.71 -0.66 21.25
N PRO A 134 -4.20 0.51 20.76
CA PRO A 134 -5.28 0.58 19.80
C PRO A 134 -4.95 -0.24 18.53
N PRO A 135 -5.94 -0.89 17.91
CA PRO A 135 -5.73 -1.61 16.65
C PRO A 135 -5.44 -0.60 15.54
N THR A 136 -4.33 -0.79 14.83
CA THR A 136 -3.94 -0.02 13.65
C THR A 136 -3.73 -0.95 12.47
N LEU A 137 -3.88 -0.45 11.25
CA LEU A 137 -3.76 -1.19 10.00
C LEU A 137 -2.67 -0.52 9.17
N PHE A 138 -1.50 -1.14 9.06
CA PHE A 138 -0.36 -0.52 8.36
C PHE A 138 -0.67 -0.30 6.87
N ILE A 139 -0.24 0.85 6.34
CA ILE A 139 -0.46 1.27 4.95
C ILE A 139 0.80 1.76 4.26
N ALA A 140 1.82 2.15 5.01
CA ALA A 140 3.11 2.54 4.45
C ALA A 140 4.26 2.30 5.43
N SER A 141 5.45 2.08 4.89
CA SER A 141 6.72 2.12 5.61
C SER A 141 7.35 3.52 5.53
N CYS A 142 8.21 3.81 6.50
CA CYS A 142 8.99 5.03 6.58
C CYS A 142 10.48 4.71 6.37
N ALA A 143 11.30 5.73 6.16
CA ALA A 143 12.76 5.57 6.09
C ALA A 143 13.37 5.05 7.42
N ASP A 144 12.71 5.30 8.54
CA ASP A 144 13.04 4.71 9.84
C ASP A 144 12.25 3.41 10.02
N ASP A 145 12.93 2.27 10.03
CA ASP A 145 12.33 0.93 10.16
C ASP A 145 11.53 0.74 11.46
N MET A 146 11.71 1.63 12.44
CA MET A 146 10.90 1.63 13.67
C MET A 146 9.59 2.40 13.54
N GLN A 147 9.32 3.01 12.41
CA GLN A 147 8.13 3.80 12.15
C GLN A 147 7.33 3.24 10.98
N ILE A 148 6.02 3.28 11.13
CA ILE A 148 5.07 2.95 10.06
C ILE A 148 3.99 4.03 9.99
N ILE A 149 3.35 4.12 8.83
CA ILE A 149 2.10 4.86 8.70
C ILE A 149 0.95 3.84 8.68
N ALA A 150 -0.07 4.10 9.45
CA ALA A 150 -1.19 3.20 9.65
C ALA A 150 -2.53 3.94 9.68
N LEU A 151 -3.59 3.21 9.37
CA LEU A 151 -4.96 3.64 9.62
C LEU A 151 -5.33 3.24 11.05
N ASP A 152 -5.74 4.17 11.89
CA ASP A 152 -6.33 3.87 13.20
C ASP A 152 -7.73 3.26 12.96
N ASN A 153 -7.87 2.01 13.36
CA ASN A 153 -9.11 1.25 13.13
C ASN A 153 -10.32 1.75 13.96
N ILE A 154 -10.08 2.66 14.90
CA ILE A 154 -11.15 3.19 15.76
C ILE A 154 -11.63 4.55 15.24
N SER A 155 -10.70 5.44 14.92
CA SER A 155 -11.02 6.81 14.49
C SER A 155 -11.14 6.95 12.97
N GLY A 156 -10.50 6.06 12.19
CA GLY A 156 -10.37 6.17 10.74
C GLY A 156 -9.32 7.20 10.29
N GLU A 157 -8.56 7.75 11.24
CA GLU A 157 -7.46 8.69 10.97
C GLU A 157 -6.21 7.95 10.49
N VAL A 158 -5.43 8.61 9.65
CA VAL A 158 -4.09 8.13 9.30
C VAL A 158 -3.10 8.64 10.34
N VAL A 159 -2.32 7.72 10.88
CA VAL A 159 -1.41 7.97 12.01
C VAL A 159 0.00 7.50 11.72
N ARG A 160 0.97 8.14 12.35
CA ARG A 160 2.32 7.61 12.49
C ARG A 160 2.38 6.75 13.75
N GLU A 161 2.97 5.60 13.62
CA GLU A 161 3.18 4.68 14.73
C GLU A 161 4.66 4.37 14.89
N VAL A 162 5.13 4.37 16.13
CA VAL A 162 6.45 3.83 16.49
C VAL A 162 6.25 2.41 17.00
N LEU A 163 6.87 1.44 16.33
CA LEU A 163 6.72 0.02 16.64
C LEU A 163 7.05 -0.26 18.13
N GLY A 164 6.15 -0.95 18.79
CA GLY A 164 6.23 -1.24 20.22
C GLY A 164 5.84 -0.09 21.16
N LYS A 165 5.77 1.17 20.68
CA LYS A 165 5.37 2.33 21.48
C LYS A 165 3.94 2.80 21.20
N GLY A 166 3.43 2.57 19.98
CA GLY A 166 2.10 2.95 19.54
C GLY A 166 2.05 4.26 18.78
N ILE A 167 0.84 4.83 18.65
CA ILE A 167 0.60 6.05 17.88
C ILE A 167 1.37 7.23 18.47
N SER A 168 2.12 7.94 17.63
CA SER A 168 2.91 9.12 17.98
C SER A 168 2.35 10.42 17.43
N GLU A 169 1.64 10.36 16.29
CA GLU A 169 1.16 11.54 15.57
C GLU A 169 -0.07 11.19 14.71
N VAL A 170 -1.01 12.12 14.56
CA VAL A 170 -2.08 12.07 13.55
C VAL A 170 -1.62 12.83 12.32
N LEU A 171 -1.60 12.16 11.17
CA LEU A 171 -1.11 12.70 9.90
C LEU A 171 -2.24 13.26 9.02
N ALA A 172 -3.40 12.60 9.03
CA ALA A 172 -4.54 12.99 8.21
C ALA A 172 -5.87 12.53 8.83
N PRO A 173 -6.97 13.22 8.53
CA PRO A 173 -8.29 12.90 9.10
C PRO A 173 -8.89 11.60 8.54
N ASP A 174 -8.46 11.17 7.35
CA ASP A 174 -8.86 9.93 6.71
C ASP A 174 -7.87 9.53 5.61
N LEU A 175 -8.06 8.33 5.06
CA LEU A 175 -7.16 7.76 4.06
C LEU A 175 -7.24 8.47 2.71
N ALA A 176 -8.41 8.96 2.31
CA ALA A 176 -8.56 9.68 1.04
C ALA A 176 -7.75 10.99 1.07
N TYR A 177 -7.91 11.78 2.13
CA TYR A 177 -7.14 13.00 2.32
C TYR A 177 -5.63 12.74 2.34
N PHE A 178 -5.18 11.68 3.05
CA PHE A 178 -3.77 11.30 3.08
C PHE A 178 -3.23 11.02 1.67
N ILE A 179 -3.92 10.18 0.88
CA ILE A 179 -3.50 9.81 -0.48
C ILE A 179 -3.48 11.03 -1.42
N GLU A 180 -4.41 11.96 -1.27
CA GLU A 180 -4.46 13.19 -2.07
C GLU A 180 -3.22 14.08 -1.84
N GLN A 181 -2.63 14.09 -0.63
CA GLN A 181 -1.44 14.86 -0.29
C GLN A 181 -0.13 14.20 -0.77
N LEU A 182 -0.17 12.93 -1.20
CA LEU A 182 1.03 12.23 -1.66
C LEU A 182 1.55 12.79 -2.98
N THR A 183 2.84 13.01 -3.03
CA THR A 183 3.57 13.32 -4.27
C THR A 183 4.34 12.09 -4.73
N PRO A 184 4.14 11.58 -5.97
CA PRO A 184 4.90 10.47 -6.50
C PRO A 184 6.40 10.74 -6.51
N VAL A 185 7.19 9.74 -6.16
CA VAL A 185 8.65 9.77 -6.22
C VAL A 185 9.11 8.58 -7.05
N LEU A 186 10.17 8.75 -7.84
CA LEU A 186 10.78 7.62 -8.53
C LEU A 186 11.51 6.74 -7.51
N PRO A 187 11.43 5.40 -7.64
CA PRO A 187 12.25 4.50 -6.85
C PRO A 187 13.74 4.85 -7.02
N THR A 188 14.49 4.89 -5.93
CA THR A 188 15.95 4.96 -5.98
C THR A 188 16.46 3.58 -6.38
N LEU A 189 17.16 3.52 -7.53
CA LEU A 189 17.86 2.32 -8.02
C LEU A 189 18.97 1.92 -7.06
#